data_f932c3f4c9ba9353a8c62fdd124ac8bf
#
_entry.id   f932c3f4c9ba9353a8c62fdd124ac8bf
#
_cell.length_a   1.000
_cell.length_b   1.000
_cell.length_c   1.000
_cell.angle_alpha   90.00
_cell.angle_beta   90.00
_cell.angle_gamma   90.00
#
_symmetry.space_group_name_H-M   'P 1'
#
loop_
_entity.id
_entity.type
_entity.pdbx_description
1 polymer ?
#
loop_
_entity_poly.entity_id
_entity_poly.type
_entity_poly.pdbx_seq_one_letter_code
_entity_poly.pdbx_strand_id
1 'polypeptide(L)'
;CIRDSRYFHHILVHTGQNWDYTLNQVFFDDLGLRAPDYYLDSVGKDLGETMGNIIAKSYEILEKEKPDAVLLLGDTNSALSAISAKRLKIPIFHMEAGNRCWDWNVSEMINRKIVDHISDINLPYTEHSRRYLLSEGIDGKTVFVTGSPMREVLRDHMDRIERSNILETLGLEKGKYILLSAHREENIDNEENFMSLMTAVNNIAEHYGMPIIYSTHPRSKKYIEKRGFQFHPLVRSLKPFGFLDYNKLQMNSYCVLSDSGTLSEESAMLGFAGVLIRTSTERPEVLDKGSVVIGGITGRDVEQALDLAVAMRDNREEVVMAEDYADTNVSVKVVKLIQSLSLIHI
;
A
#
# COMPACT_ATOMS: atom_id res chain seq x y z
N CYS A 1 -6.85 -11.06 -8.56
CA CYS A 1 -8.27 -11.47 -8.38
C CYS A 1 -9.01 -11.73 -9.69
N ILE A 2 -9.03 -10.81 -10.66
CA ILE A 2 -9.80 -11.02 -11.91
C ILE A 2 -9.24 -12.19 -12.73
N ARG A 3 -7.94 -12.40 -12.75
CA ARG A 3 -7.30 -13.45 -13.55
C ARG A 3 -7.42 -14.83 -12.95
N ASP A 4 -7.27 -14.97 -11.65
CA ASP A 4 -7.41 -16.24 -10.92
C ASP A 4 -8.83 -16.80 -11.02
N SER A 5 -9.86 -15.95 -10.98
CA SER A 5 -11.26 -16.35 -11.19
C SER A 5 -11.54 -17.01 -12.54
N ARG A 6 -10.62 -16.90 -13.52
CA ARG A 6 -10.75 -17.57 -14.82
C ARG A 6 -10.26 -19.02 -14.79
N TYR A 7 -9.38 -19.36 -13.83
CA TYR A 7 -8.68 -20.65 -13.80
C TYR A 7 -8.99 -21.46 -12.55
N PHE A 8 -9.47 -20.80 -11.48
CA PHE A 8 -9.81 -21.42 -10.21
C PHE A 8 -11.25 -21.12 -9.81
N HIS A 9 -11.82 -22.00 -8.99
CA HIS A 9 -12.99 -21.62 -8.19
C HIS A 9 -12.52 -20.69 -7.07
N HIS A 10 -12.63 -19.40 -7.33
CA HIS A 10 -12.09 -18.36 -6.46
C HIS A 10 -13.14 -17.92 -5.44
N ILE A 11 -12.81 -18.06 -4.15
CA ILE A 11 -13.60 -17.56 -3.01
C ILE A 11 -12.91 -16.33 -2.45
N LEU A 12 -13.55 -15.18 -2.54
CA LEU A 12 -13.06 -13.91 -2.03
C LEU A 12 -13.63 -13.64 -0.64
N VAL A 13 -12.75 -13.55 0.36
CA VAL A 13 -13.11 -13.27 1.75
C VAL A 13 -12.60 -11.89 2.14
N HIS A 14 -13.48 -11.03 2.63
CA HIS A 14 -13.15 -9.69 3.15
C HIS A 14 -13.32 -9.67 4.66
N THR A 15 -12.28 -9.26 5.39
CA THR A 15 -12.29 -9.29 6.86
C THR A 15 -13.15 -8.19 7.51
N GLY A 16 -13.52 -7.15 6.75
CA GLY A 16 -14.40 -6.09 7.23
C GLY A 16 -13.71 -5.06 8.13
N GLN A 17 -12.38 -4.98 8.16
CA GLN A 17 -11.65 -4.00 8.99
C GLN A 17 -11.92 -2.54 8.56
N ASN A 18 -12.11 -2.31 7.26
CA ASN A 18 -12.44 -1.01 6.69
C ASN A 18 -13.89 -1.04 6.18
N TRP A 19 -14.79 -0.43 6.92
CA TRP A 19 -16.23 -0.34 6.58
C TRP A 19 -16.60 0.98 5.87
N ASP A 20 -15.71 1.99 5.90
CA ASP A 20 -15.94 3.26 5.20
C ASP A 20 -15.90 3.02 3.69
N TYR A 21 -16.91 3.53 2.96
CA TYR A 21 -17.00 3.41 1.50
C TYR A 21 -15.71 3.85 0.80
N THR A 22 -15.14 4.96 1.24
CA THR A 22 -13.93 5.55 0.62
C THR A 22 -12.65 4.71 0.83
N LEU A 23 -12.69 3.73 1.73
CA LEU A 23 -11.57 2.84 2.04
C LEU A 23 -11.84 1.38 1.62
N ASN A 24 -13.01 1.09 1.08
CA ASN A 24 -13.44 -0.26 0.75
C ASN A 24 -14.13 -0.31 -0.62
N GLN A 25 -15.43 -0.01 -0.67
CA GLN A 25 -16.27 -0.21 -1.86
C GLN A 25 -15.78 0.57 -3.07
N VAL A 26 -15.24 1.79 -2.88
CA VAL A 26 -14.71 2.61 -3.97
C VAL A 26 -13.64 1.89 -4.80
N PHE A 27 -12.82 1.04 -4.15
CA PHE A 27 -11.79 0.27 -4.88
C PHE A 27 -12.39 -0.90 -5.66
N PHE A 28 -13.45 -1.54 -5.14
CA PHE A 28 -14.18 -2.56 -5.90
C PHE A 28 -14.82 -1.97 -7.16
N ASP A 29 -15.44 -0.80 -7.03
CA ASP A 29 -16.09 -0.08 -8.15
C ASP A 29 -15.06 0.40 -9.17
N ASP A 30 -13.97 1.02 -8.71
CA ASP A 30 -12.89 1.53 -9.56
C ASP A 30 -12.15 0.43 -10.31
N LEU A 31 -11.89 -0.68 -9.66
CA LEU A 31 -11.17 -1.80 -10.27
C LEU A 31 -12.09 -2.79 -10.97
N GLY A 32 -13.40 -2.61 -10.90
CA GLY A 32 -14.39 -3.52 -11.48
C GLY A 32 -14.35 -4.92 -10.87
N LEU A 33 -14.12 -5.00 -9.56
CA LEU A 33 -14.07 -6.27 -8.84
C LEU A 33 -15.48 -6.71 -8.45
N ARG A 34 -15.69 -8.03 -8.45
CA ARG A 34 -16.92 -8.61 -7.89
C ARG A 34 -16.97 -8.44 -6.38
N ALA A 35 -18.16 -8.46 -5.82
CA ALA A 35 -18.33 -8.48 -4.38
C ALA A 35 -17.66 -9.73 -3.76
N PRO A 36 -17.16 -9.63 -2.52
CA PRO A 36 -16.68 -10.77 -1.76
C PRO A 36 -17.78 -11.82 -1.54
N ASP A 37 -17.38 -13.10 -1.51
CA ASP A 37 -18.29 -14.19 -1.18
C ASP A 37 -18.63 -14.19 0.33
N TYR A 38 -17.67 -13.74 1.13
CA TYR A 38 -17.79 -13.64 2.59
C TYR A 38 -17.29 -12.30 3.11
N TYR A 39 -18.09 -11.68 3.98
CA TYR A 39 -17.68 -10.57 4.85
C TYR A 39 -17.60 -11.08 6.28
N LEU A 40 -16.43 -10.98 6.92
CA LEU A 40 -16.24 -11.52 8.27
C LEU A 40 -16.72 -10.58 9.38
N ASP A 41 -16.86 -9.27 9.10
CA ASP A 41 -17.20 -8.25 10.12
C ASP A 41 -16.37 -8.44 11.39
N SER A 42 -15.05 -8.43 11.25
CA SER A 42 -14.14 -8.83 12.31
C SER A 42 -13.78 -7.70 13.29
N VAL A 43 -14.26 -6.47 13.05
CA VAL A 43 -13.97 -5.36 13.95
C VAL A 43 -14.55 -5.65 15.34
N GLY A 44 -13.68 -5.65 16.35
CA GLY A 44 -14.03 -5.80 17.75
C GLY A 44 -13.97 -4.44 18.48
N LYS A 45 -14.16 -4.47 19.81
CA LYS A 45 -14.07 -3.29 20.66
C LYS A 45 -12.67 -2.70 20.72
N ASP A 46 -11.65 -3.54 20.49
CA ASP A 46 -10.24 -3.18 20.48
C ASP A 46 -9.46 -4.00 19.44
N LEU A 47 -8.17 -3.72 19.32
CA LEU A 47 -7.29 -4.40 18.36
C LEU A 47 -7.17 -5.90 18.66
N GLY A 48 -7.08 -6.28 19.93
CA GLY A 48 -6.94 -7.68 20.35
C GLY A 48 -8.18 -8.51 19.96
N GLU A 49 -9.37 -7.97 20.19
CA GLU A 49 -10.62 -8.62 19.79
C GLU A 49 -10.74 -8.70 18.25
N THR A 50 -10.35 -7.64 17.55
CA THR A 50 -10.33 -7.63 16.08
C THR A 50 -9.41 -8.73 15.53
N MET A 51 -8.19 -8.84 16.03
CA MET A 51 -7.25 -9.91 15.62
C MET A 51 -7.81 -11.30 15.95
N GLY A 52 -8.37 -11.48 17.14
CA GLY A 52 -9.00 -12.73 17.56
C GLY A 52 -10.19 -13.12 16.66
N ASN A 53 -11.02 -12.15 16.30
CA ASN A 53 -12.17 -12.35 15.41
C ASN A 53 -11.73 -12.74 14.00
N ILE A 54 -10.65 -12.14 13.48
CA ILE A 54 -10.10 -12.52 12.16
C ILE A 54 -9.70 -14.00 12.19
N ILE A 55 -8.95 -14.44 13.19
CA ILE A 55 -8.50 -15.82 13.31
C ILE A 55 -9.70 -16.77 13.46
N ALA A 56 -10.63 -16.47 14.35
CA ALA A 56 -11.77 -17.35 14.63
C ALA A 56 -12.70 -17.47 13.40
N LYS A 57 -13.14 -16.35 12.84
CA LYS A 57 -14.07 -16.35 11.71
C LYS A 57 -13.46 -16.88 10.43
N SER A 58 -12.16 -16.62 10.19
CA SER A 58 -11.47 -17.26 9.05
C SER A 58 -11.35 -18.76 9.23
N TYR A 59 -11.16 -19.27 10.44
CA TYR A 59 -11.14 -20.70 10.71
C TYR A 59 -12.46 -21.37 10.30
N GLU A 60 -13.59 -20.80 10.70
CA GLU A 60 -14.93 -21.30 10.36
C GLU A 60 -15.16 -21.38 8.83
N ILE A 61 -14.78 -20.33 8.10
CA ILE A 61 -14.91 -20.30 6.64
C ILE A 61 -14.00 -21.34 5.99
N LEU A 62 -12.73 -21.41 6.40
CA LEU A 62 -11.76 -22.33 5.84
C LEU A 62 -12.13 -23.81 6.12
N GLU A 63 -12.67 -24.11 7.31
CA GLU A 63 -13.16 -25.44 7.66
C GLU A 63 -14.39 -25.85 6.84
N LYS A 64 -15.27 -24.87 6.54
CA LYS A 64 -16.46 -25.08 5.71
C LYS A 64 -16.11 -25.29 4.24
N GLU A 65 -15.32 -24.36 3.67
CA GLU A 65 -15.04 -24.32 2.23
C GLU A 65 -13.94 -25.30 1.81
N LYS A 66 -13.02 -25.66 2.71
CA LYS A 66 -11.90 -26.59 2.47
C LYS A 66 -11.15 -26.30 1.18
N PRO A 67 -10.65 -25.07 0.99
CA PRO A 67 -9.97 -24.71 -0.24
C PRO A 67 -8.65 -25.48 -0.40
N ASP A 68 -8.22 -25.70 -1.65
CA ASP A 68 -6.93 -26.34 -1.96
C ASP A 68 -5.74 -25.44 -1.63
N ALA A 69 -5.93 -24.11 -1.58
CA ALA A 69 -4.91 -23.15 -1.22
C ALA A 69 -5.51 -21.84 -0.71
N VAL A 70 -4.75 -21.12 0.08
CA VAL A 70 -5.05 -19.73 0.51
C VAL A 70 -4.00 -18.79 -0.06
N LEU A 71 -4.45 -17.73 -0.73
CA LEU A 71 -3.59 -16.63 -1.19
C LEU A 71 -3.81 -15.43 -0.28
N LEU A 72 -2.73 -14.94 0.33
CA LEU A 72 -2.71 -13.73 1.16
C LEU A 72 -1.88 -12.65 0.48
N LEU A 73 -2.27 -11.39 0.66
CA LEU A 73 -1.54 -10.23 0.17
C LEU A 73 -1.22 -9.28 1.32
N GLY A 74 0.07 -9.01 1.51
CA GLY A 74 0.54 -8.01 2.45
C GLY A 74 0.43 -8.44 3.93
N ASP A 75 0.27 -7.46 4.79
CA ASP A 75 0.62 -7.55 6.20
C ASP A 75 -0.38 -6.91 7.17
N THR A 76 -1.55 -6.52 6.66
CA THR A 76 -2.63 -6.06 7.54
C THR A 76 -3.08 -7.18 8.48
N ASN A 77 -3.88 -6.85 9.49
CA ASN A 77 -4.38 -7.88 10.40
C ASN A 77 -5.14 -9.00 9.70
N SER A 78 -5.69 -8.76 8.49
CA SER A 78 -6.32 -9.80 7.65
C SER A 78 -5.38 -10.97 7.36
N ALA A 79 -4.08 -10.72 7.26
CA ALA A 79 -3.08 -11.75 6.99
C ALA A 79 -2.94 -12.76 8.14
N LEU A 80 -3.40 -12.44 9.37
CA LEU A 80 -3.42 -13.37 10.50
C LEU A 80 -4.37 -14.56 10.28
N SER A 81 -5.24 -14.53 9.27
CA SER A 81 -5.98 -15.70 8.79
C SER A 81 -5.06 -16.85 8.36
N ALA A 82 -3.79 -16.58 8.06
CA ALA A 82 -2.74 -17.57 7.85
C ALA A 82 -2.64 -18.59 9.01
N ILE A 83 -2.84 -18.14 10.25
CA ILE A 83 -2.80 -19.02 11.43
C ILE A 83 -3.89 -20.10 11.31
N SER A 84 -5.11 -19.71 10.94
CA SER A 84 -6.23 -20.63 10.74
C SER A 84 -5.98 -21.61 9.58
N ALA A 85 -5.50 -21.10 8.44
CA ALA A 85 -5.15 -21.92 7.28
C ALA A 85 -4.07 -22.96 7.64
N LYS A 86 -3.00 -22.54 8.33
CA LYS A 86 -1.92 -23.43 8.74
C LYS A 86 -2.40 -24.52 9.71
N ARG A 87 -3.27 -24.18 10.66
CA ARG A 87 -3.86 -25.14 11.59
C ARG A 87 -4.74 -26.18 10.89
N LEU A 88 -5.43 -25.78 9.82
CA LEU A 88 -6.25 -26.66 8.98
C LEU A 88 -5.42 -27.39 7.90
N LYS A 89 -4.10 -27.17 7.85
CA LYS A 89 -3.17 -27.77 6.87
C LYS A 89 -3.51 -27.41 5.42
N ILE A 90 -4.02 -26.20 5.21
CA ILE A 90 -4.28 -25.65 3.89
C ILE A 90 -3.02 -24.91 3.43
N PRO A 91 -2.46 -25.18 2.25
CA PRO A 91 -1.29 -24.49 1.72
C PRO A 91 -1.49 -22.98 1.63
N ILE A 92 -0.50 -22.21 2.09
CA ILE A 92 -0.54 -20.76 2.15
C ILE A 92 0.47 -20.18 1.18
N PHE A 93 0.00 -19.31 0.29
CA PHE A 93 0.80 -18.50 -0.61
C PHE A 93 0.73 -17.03 -0.14
N HIS A 94 1.87 -16.45 0.22
CA HIS A 94 1.94 -15.10 0.76
C HIS A 94 2.62 -14.14 -0.21
N MET A 95 1.84 -13.25 -0.85
CA MET A 95 2.33 -12.16 -1.69
C MET A 95 2.78 -10.97 -0.84
N GLU A 96 3.73 -10.21 -1.35
CA GLU A 96 4.39 -9.10 -0.64
C GLU A 96 5.20 -9.57 0.58
N ALA A 97 5.62 -10.82 0.56
CA ALA A 97 6.42 -11.42 1.61
C ALA A 97 7.83 -10.79 1.72
N GLY A 98 8.40 -10.81 2.90
CA GLY A 98 9.79 -10.45 3.13
C GLY A 98 10.11 -8.96 3.22
N ASN A 99 9.14 -8.07 3.18
CA ASN A 99 9.37 -6.65 3.40
C ASN A 99 9.81 -6.39 4.85
N ARG A 100 10.89 -5.63 5.06
CA ARG A 100 11.44 -5.31 6.39
C ARG A 100 11.86 -3.85 6.48
N CYS A 101 11.44 -3.15 7.54
CA CYS A 101 11.94 -1.83 7.90
C CYS A 101 12.78 -1.86 9.20
N TRP A 102 12.83 -3.00 9.89
CA TRP A 102 13.57 -3.23 11.15
C TRP A 102 13.13 -2.32 12.31
N ASP A 103 11.98 -1.69 12.17
CA ASP A 103 11.36 -0.86 13.19
C ASP A 103 10.13 -1.59 13.77
N TRP A 104 10.22 -1.98 15.05
CA TRP A 104 9.14 -2.67 15.77
C TRP A 104 7.98 -1.76 16.15
N ASN A 105 8.10 -0.45 15.99
CA ASN A 105 6.98 0.47 16.15
C ASN A 105 6.01 0.40 14.95
N VAL A 106 6.44 -0.17 13.84
CA VAL A 106 5.60 -0.45 12.68
C VAL A 106 4.84 -1.75 12.94
N SER A 107 3.54 -1.65 13.22
CA SER A 107 2.68 -2.79 13.61
C SER A 107 2.67 -3.91 12.57
N GLU A 108 2.77 -3.57 11.30
CA GLU A 108 2.84 -4.50 10.17
C GLU A 108 4.05 -5.43 10.21
N MET A 109 5.16 -5.01 10.83
CA MET A 109 6.35 -5.85 11.00
C MET A 109 6.07 -7.13 11.77
N ILE A 110 5.19 -7.07 12.78
CA ILE A 110 4.81 -8.23 13.56
C ILE A 110 4.03 -9.22 12.68
N ASN A 111 3.02 -8.72 11.98
CA ASN A 111 2.18 -9.53 11.09
C ASN A 111 3.03 -10.18 9.98
N ARG A 112 3.92 -9.40 9.33
CA ARG A 112 4.82 -9.91 8.29
C ARG A 112 5.64 -11.10 8.77
N LYS A 113 6.32 -10.93 9.91
CA LYS A 113 7.16 -12.00 10.47
C LYS A 113 6.36 -13.25 10.78
N ILE A 114 5.17 -13.11 11.36
CA ILE A 114 4.30 -14.27 11.63
C ILE A 114 3.93 -14.96 10.32
N VAL A 115 3.39 -14.20 9.36
CA VAL A 115 2.83 -14.74 8.13
C VAL A 115 3.91 -15.34 7.24
N ASP A 116 5.05 -14.65 7.06
CA ASP A 116 6.19 -15.16 6.29
C ASP A 116 6.69 -16.52 6.80
N HIS A 117 6.80 -16.68 8.13
CA HIS A 117 7.36 -17.89 8.73
C HIS A 117 6.39 -19.08 8.76
N ILE A 118 5.08 -18.85 8.68
CA ILE A 118 4.10 -19.92 8.65
C ILE A 118 3.56 -20.23 7.26
N SER A 119 3.84 -19.38 6.27
CA SER A 119 3.46 -19.62 4.87
C SER A 119 4.25 -20.77 4.27
N ASP A 120 3.61 -21.53 3.40
CA ASP A 120 4.25 -22.65 2.68
C ASP A 120 5.06 -22.10 1.50
N ILE A 121 4.55 -21.07 0.83
CA ILE A 121 5.21 -20.38 -0.28
C ILE A 121 5.19 -18.88 -0.03
N ASN A 122 6.36 -18.27 -0.07
CA ASN A 122 6.55 -16.83 0.00
C ASN A 122 6.79 -16.26 -1.39
N LEU A 123 6.04 -15.22 -1.74
CA LEU A 123 6.04 -14.54 -3.02
C LEU A 123 6.48 -13.09 -2.84
N PRO A 124 7.75 -12.83 -2.53
CA PRO A 124 8.29 -11.47 -2.41
C PRO A 124 8.21 -10.73 -3.75
N TYR A 125 8.09 -9.40 -3.69
CA TYR A 125 8.12 -8.58 -4.89
C TYR A 125 9.51 -8.38 -5.45
N THR A 126 10.52 -8.34 -4.56
CA THR A 126 11.89 -7.98 -4.93
C THR A 126 12.94 -8.98 -4.42
N GLU A 127 14.12 -8.92 -5.03
CA GLU A 127 15.28 -9.68 -4.56
C GLU A 127 15.75 -9.24 -3.17
N HIS A 128 15.53 -7.97 -2.76
CA HIS A 128 15.78 -7.53 -1.39
C HIS A 128 14.95 -8.31 -0.39
N SER A 129 13.64 -8.40 -0.65
CA SER A 129 12.71 -9.13 0.22
C SER A 129 13.04 -10.63 0.26
N ARG A 130 13.42 -11.24 -0.88
CA ARG A 130 13.92 -12.63 -0.89
C ARG A 130 15.13 -12.81 0.02
N ARG A 131 16.12 -11.92 -0.06
CA ARG A 131 17.33 -12.01 0.77
C ARG A 131 17.01 -11.93 2.26
N TYR A 132 16.05 -11.09 2.65
CA TYR A 132 15.59 -11.02 4.04
C TYR A 132 14.96 -12.33 4.50
N LEU A 133 14.07 -12.92 3.71
CA LEU A 133 13.46 -14.23 4.02
C LEU A 133 14.52 -15.32 4.21
N LEU A 134 15.49 -15.41 3.29
CA LEU A 134 16.57 -16.36 3.37
C LEU A 134 17.46 -16.13 4.60
N SER A 135 17.76 -14.88 4.94
CA SER A 135 18.57 -14.54 6.12
C SER A 135 17.85 -14.89 7.44
N GLU A 136 16.52 -14.95 7.43
CA GLU A 136 15.70 -15.38 8.56
C GLU A 136 15.50 -16.91 8.62
N GLY A 137 16.14 -17.66 7.71
CA GLY A 137 16.16 -19.12 7.73
C GLY A 137 15.01 -19.79 6.96
N ILE A 138 14.28 -19.05 6.15
CA ILE A 138 13.23 -19.62 5.27
C ILE A 138 13.91 -20.36 4.10
N ASP A 139 13.48 -21.59 3.79
CA ASP A 139 14.05 -22.40 2.72
C ASP A 139 13.85 -21.70 1.35
N GLY A 140 14.94 -21.48 0.64
CA GLY A 140 14.92 -20.84 -0.67
C GLY A 140 14.09 -21.56 -1.74
N LYS A 141 13.78 -22.85 -1.53
CA LYS A 141 12.88 -23.63 -2.42
C LYS A 141 11.43 -23.17 -2.32
N THR A 142 11.06 -22.44 -1.27
CA THR A 142 9.70 -21.95 -1.02
C THR A 142 9.56 -20.46 -1.28
N VAL A 143 10.60 -19.79 -1.83
CA VAL A 143 10.64 -18.35 -2.04
C VAL A 143 10.79 -18.01 -3.52
N PHE A 144 9.77 -17.40 -4.12
CA PHE A 144 9.72 -17.06 -5.54
C PHE A 144 9.45 -15.57 -5.74
N VAL A 145 10.40 -14.83 -6.32
CA VAL A 145 10.21 -13.41 -6.66
C VAL A 145 9.21 -13.29 -7.79
N THR A 146 8.11 -12.58 -7.53
CA THR A 146 7.04 -12.38 -8.51
C THR A 146 7.09 -11.04 -9.20
N GLY A 147 7.71 -10.04 -8.61
CA GLY A 147 7.55 -8.65 -8.98
C GLY A 147 6.31 -8.01 -8.32
N SER A 148 6.22 -6.69 -8.41
CA SER A 148 5.05 -5.96 -7.92
C SER A 148 3.87 -6.05 -8.90
N PRO A 149 2.65 -6.34 -8.44
CA PRO A 149 1.47 -6.33 -9.29
C PRO A 149 1.02 -4.92 -9.72
N MET A 150 1.58 -3.87 -9.12
CA MET A 150 1.14 -2.49 -9.34
C MET A 150 1.21 -2.08 -10.81
N ARG A 151 2.29 -2.45 -11.52
CA ARG A 151 2.44 -2.13 -12.94
C ARG A 151 1.37 -2.78 -13.82
N GLU A 152 0.99 -4.01 -13.51
CA GLU A 152 -0.09 -4.72 -14.20
C GLU A 152 -1.44 -4.02 -13.97
N VAL A 153 -1.70 -3.63 -12.73
CA VAL A 153 -2.94 -2.92 -12.35
C VAL A 153 -3.01 -1.54 -13.01
N LEU A 154 -1.92 -0.76 -12.96
CA LEU A 154 -1.86 0.56 -13.58
C LEU A 154 -2.07 0.47 -15.09
N ARG A 155 -1.38 -0.45 -15.76
CA ARG A 155 -1.53 -0.67 -17.21
C ARG A 155 -2.98 -0.99 -17.59
N ASP A 156 -3.60 -1.90 -16.87
CA ASP A 156 -4.94 -2.38 -17.18
C ASP A 156 -6.04 -1.31 -16.93
N HIS A 157 -5.71 -0.27 -16.16
CA HIS A 157 -6.64 0.82 -15.83
C HIS A 157 -6.22 2.20 -16.36
N MET A 158 -5.09 2.30 -17.09
CA MET A 158 -4.52 3.58 -17.52
C MET A 158 -5.52 4.44 -18.31
N ASP A 159 -6.23 3.86 -19.27
CA ASP A 159 -7.26 4.56 -20.05
C ASP A 159 -8.35 5.19 -19.17
N ARG A 160 -8.72 4.52 -18.09
CA ARG A 160 -9.73 5.02 -17.14
C ARG A 160 -9.16 6.11 -16.23
N ILE A 161 -7.89 5.95 -15.82
CA ILE A 161 -7.16 6.99 -15.06
C ILE A 161 -7.06 8.26 -15.89
N GLU A 162 -6.67 8.15 -17.16
CA GLU A 162 -6.54 9.30 -18.04
C GLU A 162 -7.86 10.01 -18.31
N ARG A 163 -8.97 9.29 -18.33
CA ARG A 163 -10.33 9.86 -18.52
C ARG A 163 -10.93 10.47 -17.27
N SER A 164 -10.31 10.32 -16.09
CA SER A 164 -10.81 10.98 -14.89
C SER A 164 -10.84 12.50 -15.06
N ASN A 165 -11.96 13.11 -14.68
CA ASN A 165 -12.17 14.57 -14.71
C ASN A 165 -11.87 15.22 -13.35
N ILE A 166 -11.16 14.55 -12.44
CA ILE A 166 -10.93 15.02 -11.08
C ILE A 166 -10.24 16.39 -11.04
N LEU A 167 -9.34 16.70 -11.98
CA LEU A 167 -8.68 18.00 -12.04
C LEU A 167 -9.70 19.12 -12.28
N GLU A 168 -10.61 18.93 -13.22
CA GLU A 168 -11.70 19.89 -13.53
C GLU A 168 -12.63 20.01 -12.33
N THR A 169 -13.03 18.89 -11.73
CA THR A 169 -13.91 18.84 -10.56
C THR A 169 -13.34 19.63 -9.38
N LEU A 170 -12.03 19.59 -9.19
CA LEU A 170 -11.34 20.29 -8.12
C LEU A 170 -10.85 21.69 -8.52
N GLY A 171 -10.98 22.09 -9.79
CA GLY A 171 -10.46 23.35 -10.32
C GLY A 171 -8.94 23.42 -10.24
N LEU A 172 -8.24 22.34 -10.59
CA LEU A 172 -6.79 22.22 -10.51
C LEU A 172 -6.16 22.31 -11.91
N GLU A 173 -5.00 22.94 -11.97
CA GLU A 173 -4.15 22.95 -13.16
C GLU A 173 -2.99 21.96 -12.99
N LYS A 174 -2.65 21.27 -14.07
CA LYS A 174 -1.50 20.35 -14.10
C LYS A 174 -0.21 21.04 -13.66
N GLY A 175 0.52 20.45 -12.74
CA GLY A 175 1.78 20.93 -12.21
C GLY A 175 1.66 22.14 -11.26
N LYS A 176 0.44 22.53 -10.85
CA LYS A 176 0.21 23.69 -9.99
C LYS A 176 -0.47 23.34 -8.66
N TYR A 177 -0.28 22.15 -8.17
CA TYR A 177 -0.73 21.71 -6.84
C TYR A 177 0.17 20.60 -6.32
N ILE A 178 0.25 20.50 -5.01
CA ILE A 178 0.93 19.41 -4.31
C ILE A 178 -0.15 18.42 -3.83
N LEU A 179 0.10 17.12 -3.99
CA LEU A 179 -0.78 16.07 -3.46
C LEU A 179 -0.20 15.53 -2.17
N LEU A 180 -1.02 15.45 -1.12
CA LEU A 180 -0.63 14.91 0.19
C LEU A 180 -1.48 13.70 0.55
N SER A 181 -0.84 12.64 1.05
CA SER A 181 -1.48 11.51 1.73
C SER A 181 -0.66 11.10 2.94
N ALA A 182 -1.19 11.30 4.14
CA ALA A 182 -0.53 10.96 5.40
C ALA A 182 -1.54 10.33 6.36
N HIS A 183 -1.30 9.07 6.77
CA HIS A 183 -2.26 8.32 7.57
C HIS A 183 -1.63 7.25 8.47
N ARG A 184 -0.31 7.06 8.41
CA ARG A 184 0.37 6.04 9.22
C ARG A 184 0.34 6.39 10.70
N GLU A 185 0.28 5.34 11.54
CA GLU A 185 0.20 5.48 13.00
C GLU A 185 1.33 6.31 13.58
N GLU A 186 2.55 6.01 13.15
CA GLU A 186 3.75 6.71 13.60
C GLU A 186 3.73 8.22 13.32
N ASN A 187 3.06 8.64 12.25
CA ASN A 187 2.95 10.06 11.86
C ASN A 187 1.74 10.75 12.50
N ILE A 188 0.64 10.02 12.69
CA ILE A 188 -0.66 10.63 13.01
C ILE A 188 -1.03 10.47 14.48
N ASP A 189 -0.73 9.31 15.09
CA ASP A 189 -1.15 9.02 16.47
C ASP A 189 -0.24 9.73 17.49
N ASN A 190 1.06 9.82 17.19
CA ASN A 190 2.01 10.60 17.98
C ASN A 190 1.77 12.09 17.80
N GLU A 191 1.59 12.84 18.90
CA GLU A 191 1.25 14.26 18.84
C GLU A 191 2.40 15.13 18.32
N GLU A 192 3.62 14.84 18.72
CA GLU A 192 4.81 15.60 18.27
C GLU A 192 5.04 15.42 16.77
N ASN A 193 4.99 14.16 16.28
CA ASN A 193 5.12 13.85 14.87
C ASN A 193 4.00 14.49 14.05
N PHE A 194 2.75 14.39 14.53
CA PHE A 194 1.60 15.00 13.88
C PHE A 194 1.77 16.52 13.76
N MET A 195 2.11 17.19 14.86
CA MET A 195 2.27 18.65 14.86
C MET A 195 3.42 19.07 13.95
N SER A 196 4.54 18.35 13.96
CA SER A 196 5.68 18.58 13.08
C SER A 196 5.28 18.48 11.61
N LEU A 197 4.63 17.37 11.23
CA LEU A 197 4.21 17.13 9.85
C LEU A 197 3.15 18.13 9.38
N MET A 198 2.11 18.39 10.17
CA MET A 198 1.03 19.29 9.75
C MET A 198 1.51 20.76 9.69
N THR A 199 2.45 21.16 10.56
CA THR A 199 3.11 22.47 10.46
C THR A 199 3.97 22.55 9.20
N ALA A 200 4.70 21.47 8.86
CA ALA A 200 5.43 21.39 7.60
C ALA A 200 4.51 21.59 6.39
N VAL A 201 3.35 20.97 6.38
CA VAL A 201 2.35 21.12 5.30
C VAL A 201 1.90 22.57 5.17
N ASN A 202 1.65 23.27 6.27
CA ASN A 202 1.29 24.69 6.23
C ASN A 202 2.43 25.57 5.68
N ASN A 203 3.67 25.33 6.11
CA ASN A 203 4.84 26.06 5.64
C ASN A 203 5.07 25.83 4.14
N ILE A 204 4.92 24.60 3.66
CA ILE A 204 5.02 24.27 2.24
C ILE A 204 3.94 25.01 1.44
N ALA A 205 2.71 25.03 1.93
CA ALA A 205 1.62 25.76 1.27
C ALA A 205 1.93 27.26 1.13
N GLU A 206 2.46 27.87 2.19
CA GLU A 206 2.88 29.28 2.20
C GLU A 206 4.08 29.52 1.27
N HIS A 207 5.12 28.68 1.38
CA HIS A 207 6.36 28.83 0.61
C HIS A 207 6.13 28.72 -0.91
N TYR A 208 5.39 27.69 -1.35
CA TYR A 208 5.15 27.46 -2.78
C TYR A 208 3.97 28.27 -3.34
N GLY A 209 3.09 28.81 -2.50
CA GLY A 209 1.90 29.52 -2.92
C GLY A 209 0.94 28.67 -3.77
N MET A 210 0.99 27.36 -3.62
CA MET A 210 0.20 26.40 -4.37
C MET A 210 -0.84 25.68 -3.50
N PRO A 211 -2.00 25.26 -4.07
CA PRO A 211 -2.92 24.38 -3.36
C PRO A 211 -2.24 23.06 -2.95
N ILE A 212 -2.44 22.65 -1.70
CA ILE A 212 -2.12 21.30 -1.25
C ILE A 212 -3.43 20.53 -1.15
N ILE A 213 -3.56 19.48 -1.95
CA ILE A 213 -4.72 18.58 -1.93
C ILE A 213 -4.41 17.43 -1.00
N TYR A 214 -5.00 17.47 0.18
CA TYR A 214 -4.83 16.42 1.18
C TYR A 214 -5.92 15.38 1.05
N SER A 215 -5.57 14.19 0.54
CA SER A 215 -6.41 12.99 0.58
C SER A 215 -6.44 12.48 2.03
N THR A 216 -7.41 12.96 2.79
CA THR A 216 -7.44 12.83 4.25
C THR A 216 -8.11 11.55 4.68
N HIS A 217 -7.32 10.61 5.14
CA HIS A 217 -7.82 9.35 5.71
C HIS A 217 -8.67 9.61 6.96
N PRO A 218 -9.72 8.81 7.26
CA PRO A 218 -10.54 8.97 8.47
C PRO A 218 -9.75 9.02 9.77
N ARG A 219 -8.67 8.24 9.91
CA ARG A 219 -7.74 8.33 11.05
C ARG A 219 -7.17 9.74 11.20
N SER A 220 -6.59 10.27 10.13
CA SER A 220 -5.99 11.60 10.13
C SER A 220 -7.02 12.68 10.43
N LYS A 221 -8.21 12.59 9.83
CA LYS A 221 -9.32 13.49 10.09
C LYS A 221 -9.70 13.53 11.58
N LYS A 222 -9.81 12.37 12.22
CA LYS A 222 -10.10 12.27 13.65
C LYS A 222 -9.08 13.02 14.51
N TYR A 223 -7.78 12.91 14.21
CA TYR A 223 -6.75 13.59 14.98
C TYR A 223 -6.64 15.07 14.67
N ILE A 224 -6.89 15.49 13.41
CA ILE A 224 -6.99 16.90 13.03
C ILE A 224 -8.08 17.59 13.86
N GLU A 225 -9.27 17.00 13.88
CA GLU A 225 -10.41 17.51 14.64
C GLU A 225 -10.16 17.49 16.15
N LYS A 226 -9.64 16.38 16.70
CA LYS A 226 -9.35 16.23 18.13
C LYS A 226 -8.34 17.25 18.65
N ARG A 227 -7.31 17.56 17.84
CA ARG A 227 -6.23 18.50 18.18
C ARG A 227 -6.53 19.94 17.78
N GLY A 228 -7.66 20.18 17.09
CA GLY A 228 -8.05 21.52 16.63
C GLY A 228 -7.04 22.17 15.67
N PHE A 229 -6.31 21.34 14.89
CA PHE A 229 -5.28 21.85 14.00
C PHE A 229 -5.88 22.69 12.87
N GLN A 230 -5.29 23.87 12.63
CA GLN A 230 -5.74 24.79 11.61
C GLN A 230 -4.79 24.75 10.39
N PHE A 231 -5.35 24.40 9.26
CA PHE A 231 -4.60 24.42 8.00
C PHE A 231 -4.48 25.83 7.40
N HIS A 232 -3.41 26.02 6.68
CA HIS A 232 -3.26 27.18 5.80
C HIS A 232 -4.40 27.20 4.75
N PRO A 233 -4.89 28.38 4.31
CA PRO A 233 -6.01 28.48 3.36
C PRO A 233 -5.82 27.73 2.04
N LEU A 234 -4.58 27.51 1.61
CA LEU A 234 -4.27 26.73 0.42
C LEU A 234 -4.31 25.22 0.66
N VAL A 235 -4.39 24.73 1.89
CA VAL A 235 -4.50 23.29 2.19
C VAL A 235 -5.98 22.87 2.16
N ARG A 236 -6.33 22.03 1.22
CA ARG A 236 -7.68 21.52 1.02
C ARG A 236 -7.74 20.07 1.50
N SER A 237 -8.21 19.88 2.74
CA SER A 237 -8.45 18.55 3.33
C SER A 237 -9.74 17.96 2.76
N LEU A 238 -9.63 16.92 1.96
CA LEU A 238 -10.73 16.28 1.24
C LEU A 238 -10.86 14.80 1.68
N LYS A 239 -12.01 14.19 1.41
CA LYS A 239 -12.19 12.75 1.61
C LYS A 239 -11.19 11.97 0.75
N PRO A 240 -10.81 10.75 1.16
CA PRO A 240 -9.96 9.90 0.33
C PRO A 240 -10.52 9.72 -1.07
N PHE A 241 -9.63 9.77 -2.06
CA PHE A 241 -9.98 9.52 -3.45
C PHE A 241 -9.96 8.03 -3.76
N GLY A 242 -10.74 7.61 -4.74
CA GLY A 242 -10.64 6.28 -5.34
C GLY A 242 -9.35 6.10 -6.15
N PHE A 243 -9.10 4.88 -6.59
CA PHE A 243 -7.87 4.50 -7.29
C PHE A 243 -7.64 5.33 -8.56
N LEU A 244 -8.68 5.51 -9.38
CA LEU A 244 -8.57 6.21 -10.67
C LEU A 244 -8.24 7.70 -10.47
N ASP A 245 -8.99 8.37 -9.61
CA ASP A 245 -8.83 9.80 -9.33
C ASP A 245 -7.51 10.09 -8.62
N TYR A 246 -7.12 9.24 -7.67
CA TYR A 246 -5.86 9.42 -6.93
C TYR A 246 -4.65 9.31 -7.86
N ASN A 247 -4.61 8.30 -8.74
CA ASN A 247 -3.52 8.15 -9.72
C ASN A 247 -3.51 9.31 -10.73
N LYS A 248 -4.70 9.79 -11.17
CA LYS A 248 -4.78 10.98 -12.02
C LYS A 248 -4.19 12.21 -11.34
N LEU A 249 -4.48 12.40 -10.05
CA LEU A 249 -3.91 13.50 -9.26
C LEU A 249 -2.39 13.36 -9.11
N GLN A 250 -1.87 12.14 -8.82
CA GLN A 250 -0.43 11.90 -8.74
C GLN A 250 0.30 12.28 -10.03
N MET A 251 -0.17 11.78 -11.18
CA MET A 251 0.44 12.01 -12.50
C MET A 251 0.48 13.49 -12.93
N ASN A 252 -0.38 14.31 -12.38
CA ASN A 252 -0.52 15.71 -12.75
C ASN A 252 -0.12 16.69 -11.64
N SER A 253 0.37 16.21 -10.51
CA SER A 253 0.81 17.06 -9.40
C SER A 253 2.16 17.75 -9.69
N TYR A 254 2.45 18.81 -8.95
CA TYR A 254 3.77 19.38 -8.85
C TYR A 254 4.74 18.43 -8.15
N CYS A 255 4.29 17.86 -7.02
CA CYS A 255 4.96 16.82 -6.27
C CYS A 255 3.93 16.04 -5.44
N VAL A 256 4.23 14.80 -5.12
CA VAL A 256 3.44 13.97 -4.20
C VAL A 256 4.19 13.79 -2.89
N LEU A 257 3.57 14.16 -1.78
CA LEU A 257 4.03 13.88 -0.42
C LEU A 257 3.19 12.74 0.14
N SER A 258 3.80 11.61 0.48
CA SER A 258 3.04 10.48 1.02
C SER A 258 3.84 9.64 2.00
N ASP A 259 3.15 9.06 3.00
CA ASP A 259 3.70 8.05 3.89
C ASP A 259 3.36 6.61 3.45
N SER A 260 2.69 6.45 2.30
CA SER A 260 2.35 5.15 1.75
C SER A 260 3.58 4.43 1.14
N GLY A 261 3.71 3.13 1.40
CA GLY A 261 4.75 2.30 0.78
C GLY A 261 4.61 2.21 -0.75
N THR A 262 3.37 2.30 -1.28
CA THR A 262 3.11 2.22 -2.74
C THR A 262 3.60 3.44 -3.51
N LEU A 263 3.81 4.60 -2.85
CA LEU A 263 4.39 5.79 -3.48
C LEU A 263 5.66 5.46 -4.26
N SER A 264 6.50 4.61 -3.70
CA SER A 264 7.77 4.20 -4.28
C SER A 264 7.61 3.51 -5.62
N GLU A 265 6.61 2.64 -5.73
CA GLU A 265 6.27 1.91 -6.95
C GLU A 265 5.60 2.84 -7.96
N GLU A 266 4.59 3.58 -7.51
CA GLU A 266 3.79 4.50 -8.32
C GLU A 266 4.65 5.62 -8.92
N SER A 267 5.52 6.25 -8.13
CA SER A 267 6.44 7.30 -8.61
C SER A 267 7.37 6.77 -9.71
N ALA A 268 7.99 5.61 -9.49
CA ALA A 268 8.88 4.99 -10.47
C ALA A 268 8.15 4.58 -11.77
N MET A 269 6.90 4.11 -11.68
CA MET A 269 6.11 3.64 -12.83
C MET A 269 5.44 4.76 -13.61
N LEU A 270 4.97 5.82 -12.92
CA LEU A 270 4.21 6.92 -13.49
C LEU A 270 5.04 8.17 -13.75
N GLY A 271 6.28 8.23 -13.22
CA GLY A 271 7.24 9.30 -13.52
C GLY A 271 6.95 10.66 -12.88
N PHE A 272 6.25 10.70 -11.76
CA PHE A 272 6.02 11.94 -11.01
C PHE A 272 7.07 12.12 -9.90
N ALA A 273 7.32 13.36 -9.48
CA ALA A 273 8.16 13.64 -8.33
C ALA A 273 7.46 13.22 -7.04
N GLY A 274 8.10 12.36 -6.26
CA GLY A 274 7.55 11.83 -5.00
C GLY A 274 8.52 12.01 -3.84
N VAL A 275 7.98 12.37 -2.68
CA VAL A 275 8.69 12.44 -1.40
C VAL A 275 7.99 11.53 -0.39
N LEU A 276 8.75 10.58 0.13
CA LEU A 276 8.27 9.67 1.18
C LEU A 276 8.44 10.36 2.54
N ILE A 277 7.31 10.77 3.15
CA ILE A 277 7.30 11.47 4.44
C ILE A 277 7.33 10.47 5.61
N ARG A 278 8.48 9.83 5.78
CA ARG A 278 8.73 8.78 6.76
C ARG A 278 10.16 8.85 7.28
N THR A 279 10.39 8.23 8.44
CA THR A 279 11.72 8.03 9.03
C THR A 279 12.37 6.72 8.62
N SER A 280 11.59 5.78 8.07
CA SER A 280 12.06 4.47 7.61
C SER A 280 11.28 3.99 6.39
N THR A 281 11.84 3.05 5.65
CA THR A 281 11.15 2.41 4.51
C THR A 281 11.35 0.90 4.55
N GLU A 282 10.32 0.17 4.17
CA GLU A 282 10.39 -1.27 3.91
C GLU A 282 10.75 -1.61 2.46
N ARG A 283 11.09 -0.59 1.65
CA ARG A 283 11.37 -0.69 0.21
C ARG A 283 12.79 -0.21 -0.10
N PRO A 284 13.84 -0.94 0.30
CA PRO A 284 15.23 -0.50 0.09
C PRO A 284 15.60 -0.39 -1.40
N GLU A 285 14.92 -1.12 -2.27
CA GLU A 285 15.14 -1.07 -3.72
C GLU A 285 14.93 0.32 -4.32
N VAL A 286 14.08 1.15 -3.72
CA VAL A 286 13.87 2.52 -4.24
C VAL A 286 15.02 3.45 -3.88
N LEU A 287 15.72 3.16 -2.79
CA LEU A 287 16.95 3.87 -2.42
C LEU A 287 18.11 3.44 -3.31
N ASP A 288 18.23 2.14 -3.60
CA ASP A 288 19.24 1.61 -4.51
C ASP A 288 19.14 2.21 -5.91
N LYS A 289 17.92 2.51 -6.36
CA LYS A 289 17.65 3.09 -7.69
C LYS A 289 17.48 4.60 -7.68
N GLY A 290 17.38 5.24 -6.51
CA GLY A 290 17.16 6.67 -6.40
C GLY A 290 15.81 7.13 -6.96
N SER A 291 14.78 6.27 -6.93
CA SER A 291 13.49 6.58 -7.55
C SER A 291 12.58 7.46 -6.69
N VAL A 292 12.87 7.62 -5.40
CA VAL A 292 12.12 8.47 -4.48
C VAL A 292 13.06 9.07 -3.43
N VAL A 293 12.72 10.25 -2.91
CA VAL A 293 13.45 10.88 -1.81
C VAL A 293 12.72 10.59 -0.50
N ILE A 294 13.45 10.18 0.56
CA ILE A 294 12.89 10.10 1.91
C ILE A 294 13.08 11.44 2.59
N GLY A 295 11.98 12.12 2.89
CA GLY A 295 11.94 13.48 3.40
C GLY A 295 11.80 13.60 4.91
N GLY A 296 11.82 12.48 5.67
CA GLY A 296 11.53 12.56 7.10
C GLY A 296 10.12 13.09 7.39
N ILE A 297 9.94 13.72 8.55
CA ILE A 297 8.65 14.26 9.01
C ILE A 297 8.79 15.71 9.56
N THR A 298 9.99 16.28 9.55
CA THR A 298 10.18 17.67 9.99
C THR A 298 9.97 18.64 8.83
N GLY A 299 9.52 19.87 9.11
CA GLY A 299 9.24 20.87 8.09
C GLY A 299 10.43 21.09 7.15
N ARG A 300 11.59 21.30 7.73
CA ARG A 300 12.82 21.54 6.97
C ARG A 300 13.21 20.37 6.07
N ASP A 301 13.12 19.15 6.59
CA ASP A 301 13.57 17.97 5.85
C ASP A 301 12.63 17.67 4.69
N VAL A 302 11.31 17.84 4.91
CA VAL A 302 10.29 17.64 3.86
C VAL A 302 10.42 18.71 2.76
N GLU A 303 10.66 19.98 3.10
CA GLU A 303 10.89 21.05 2.12
C GLU A 303 12.14 20.77 1.28
N GLN A 304 13.26 20.43 1.91
CA GLN A 304 14.50 20.11 1.20
C GLN A 304 14.34 18.91 0.26
N ALA A 305 13.62 17.87 0.71
CA ALA A 305 13.34 16.69 -0.11
C ALA A 305 12.42 17.02 -1.30
N LEU A 306 11.43 17.90 -1.09
CA LEU A 306 10.54 18.38 -2.15
C LEU A 306 11.31 19.18 -3.19
N ASP A 307 12.13 20.16 -2.76
CA ASP A 307 12.99 20.95 -3.65
C ASP A 307 13.89 20.07 -4.51
N LEU A 308 14.53 19.07 -3.89
CA LEU A 308 15.40 18.14 -4.60
C LEU A 308 14.63 17.32 -5.63
N ALA A 309 13.50 16.69 -5.22
CA ALA A 309 12.71 15.84 -6.09
C ALA A 309 12.18 16.60 -7.32
N VAL A 310 11.76 17.87 -7.11
CA VAL A 310 11.27 18.73 -8.18
C VAL A 310 12.41 19.17 -9.09
N ALA A 311 13.54 19.61 -8.53
CA ALA A 311 14.70 20.04 -9.32
C ALA A 311 15.22 18.89 -10.21
N MET A 312 15.29 17.66 -9.70
CA MET A 312 15.69 16.48 -10.48
C MET A 312 14.73 16.23 -11.65
N ARG A 313 13.42 16.26 -11.38
CA ARG A 313 12.41 16.11 -12.44
C ARG A 313 12.54 17.19 -13.52
N ASP A 314 12.69 18.45 -13.12
CA ASP A 314 12.75 19.58 -14.04
C ASP A 314 14.05 19.58 -14.87
N ASN A 315 15.14 19.08 -14.30
CA ASN A 315 16.39 18.83 -15.01
C ASN A 315 16.36 17.56 -15.86
N ARG A 316 15.25 16.80 -15.84
CA ARG A 316 15.10 15.54 -16.56
C ARG A 316 16.18 14.50 -16.20
N GLU A 317 16.56 14.47 -14.92
CA GLU A 317 17.46 13.45 -14.42
C GLU A 317 16.83 12.07 -14.61
N GLU A 318 17.66 11.10 -14.96
CA GLU A 318 17.17 9.74 -15.21
C GLU A 318 16.69 9.08 -13.92
N VAL A 319 15.44 8.65 -13.90
CA VAL A 319 14.86 7.84 -12.82
C VAL A 319 14.85 6.39 -13.27
N VAL A 320 15.64 5.57 -12.60
CA VAL A 320 15.71 4.14 -12.89
C VAL A 320 14.74 3.38 -12.00
N MET A 321 13.76 2.72 -12.62
CA MET A 321 12.84 1.84 -11.92
C MET A 321 13.55 0.55 -11.50
N ALA A 322 13.22 0.02 -10.31
CA ALA A 322 13.69 -1.30 -9.90
C ALA A 322 13.22 -2.37 -10.92
N GLU A 323 14.12 -3.27 -11.31
CA GLU A 323 13.82 -4.31 -12.33
C GLU A 323 12.62 -5.16 -11.93
N ASP A 324 12.51 -5.50 -10.66
CA ASP A 324 11.40 -6.27 -10.08
C ASP A 324 10.03 -5.54 -10.20
N TYR A 325 10.02 -4.23 -10.45
CA TYR A 325 8.80 -3.45 -10.70
C TYR A 325 8.39 -3.44 -12.18
N ALA A 326 9.27 -3.91 -13.07
CA ALA A 326 9.03 -3.89 -14.52
C ALA A 326 8.08 -4.99 -15.01
N ASP A 327 7.84 -6.02 -14.20
CA ASP A 327 7.03 -7.16 -14.58
C ASP A 327 5.55 -6.80 -14.81
N THR A 328 5.01 -7.30 -15.93
CA THR A 328 3.61 -7.09 -16.33
C THR A 328 2.78 -8.39 -16.36
N ASN A 329 3.33 -9.46 -15.78
CA ASN A 329 2.72 -10.80 -15.77
C ASN A 329 2.69 -11.43 -14.37
N VAL A 330 2.69 -10.62 -13.34
CA VAL A 330 2.71 -11.06 -11.93
C VAL A 330 1.53 -11.97 -11.63
N SER A 331 0.32 -11.59 -12.05
CA SER A 331 -0.88 -12.42 -11.87
C SER A 331 -0.77 -13.79 -12.54
N VAL A 332 -0.13 -13.87 -13.71
CA VAL A 332 0.12 -15.15 -14.42
C VAL A 332 1.12 -16.02 -13.64
N LYS A 333 2.20 -15.41 -13.12
CA LYS A 333 3.18 -16.13 -12.29
C LYS A 333 2.49 -16.74 -11.08
N VAL A 334 1.71 -15.94 -10.34
CA VAL A 334 1.00 -16.39 -9.13
C VAL A 334 0.04 -17.55 -9.43
N VAL A 335 -0.79 -17.43 -10.48
CA VAL A 335 -1.71 -18.50 -10.89
C VAL A 335 -0.93 -19.80 -11.20
N LYS A 336 0.18 -19.70 -11.94
CA LYS A 336 1.00 -20.88 -12.27
C LYS A 336 1.67 -21.49 -11.04
N LEU A 337 2.16 -20.68 -10.11
CA LEU A 337 2.77 -21.15 -8.87
C LEU A 337 1.75 -21.88 -7.99
N ILE A 338 0.56 -21.30 -7.80
CA ILE A 338 -0.51 -21.95 -7.05
C ILE A 338 -0.85 -23.31 -7.69
N GLN A 339 -1.11 -23.35 -9.00
CA GLN A 339 -1.46 -24.60 -9.71
C GLN A 339 -0.34 -25.65 -9.61
N SER A 340 0.92 -25.22 -9.74
CA SER A 340 2.05 -26.15 -9.75
C SER A 340 2.35 -26.71 -8.35
N LEU A 341 2.31 -25.87 -7.33
CA LEU A 341 2.81 -26.22 -6.00
C LEU A 341 1.73 -26.76 -5.07
N SER A 342 0.44 -26.44 -5.29
CA SER A 342 -0.66 -27.06 -4.54
C SER A 342 -0.84 -28.56 -4.87
N LEU A 343 -0.37 -29.01 -6.04
CA LEU A 343 -0.41 -30.41 -6.46
C LEU A 343 0.81 -31.22 -6.00
N ILE A 344 1.91 -30.56 -5.70
CA ILE A 344 3.12 -31.17 -5.17
C ILE A 344 3.04 -31.00 -3.67
N HIS A 345 2.69 -32.02 -2.92
CA HIS A 345 2.58 -31.96 -1.45
C HIS A 345 3.75 -31.19 -0.83
N ILE A 346 3.44 -29.94 -0.43
CA ILE A 346 4.37 -29.04 0.25
C ILE A 346 4.39 -29.37 1.74
#